data_e853789a107aac3bc492b7fec0395227
#
_entry.id   e853789a107aac3bc492b7fec0395227
#
_cell.length_a   1.000
_cell.length_b   1.000
_cell.length_c   1.000
_cell.angle_alpha   90.00
_cell.angle_beta   90.00
_cell.angle_gamma   90.00
#
_symmetry.space_group_name_H-M   'P 1'
#
loop_
_entity.id
_entity.type
_entity.pdbx_description
1 polymer ?
#
loop_
_entity_poly.entity_id
_entity_poly.type
_entity_poly.pdbx_seq_one_letter_code
_entity_poly.pdbx_strand_id
1 'polypeptide(L)'
;MKKDFDTWNNIKKITDEKSDNFGVHEREIWWVSFGVNIGVETDGKNHNFERPALILRKFNRQMVWILPITHQEKSEKFHARFLFENEIFFVALTQIRTMSTKRFLRKIGMLSETDFIKIKSKVIEFVQTNENPLLSGLSRRPKP
;
A
#
# COMPACT_ATOMS: atom_id res chain seq x y z
N MET A 1 21.75 4.09 -7.30
CA MET A 1 21.45 5.40 -6.71
C MET A 1 21.35 5.29 -5.21
N LYS A 2 21.96 6.24 -4.51
CA LYS A 2 21.97 6.21 -3.07
C LYS A 2 20.71 6.85 -2.51
N LYS A 3 20.06 6.18 -1.57
CA LYS A 3 18.85 6.71 -0.95
C LYS A 3 19.20 7.66 0.21
N ASP A 4 18.38 8.68 0.39
CA ASP A 4 18.61 9.71 1.41
C ASP A 4 17.93 9.35 2.73
N PHE A 5 18.52 8.44 3.47
CA PHE A 5 18.00 8.02 4.77
C PHE A 5 18.12 9.11 5.84
N ASP A 6 19.13 9.96 5.72
CA ASP A 6 19.38 10.98 6.76
C ASP A 6 18.28 12.05 6.79
N THR A 7 17.89 12.56 5.62
CA THR A 7 16.77 13.51 5.54
C THR A 7 15.49 12.86 6.01
N TRP A 8 15.25 11.62 5.57
CA TRP A 8 14.06 10.90 6.00
C TRP A 8 14.01 10.70 7.50
N ASN A 9 15.14 10.41 8.13
CA ASN A 9 15.18 10.20 9.57
C ASN A 9 14.67 11.44 10.33
N ASN A 10 14.99 12.63 9.86
CA ASN A 10 14.52 13.87 10.47
C ASN A 10 12.99 14.00 10.31
N ILE A 11 12.47 13.73 9.12
CA ILE A 11 11.03 13.78 8.86
C ILE A 11 10.30 12.73 9.70
N LYS A 12 10.91 11.55 9.82
CA LYS A 12 10.35 10.44 10.59
C LYS A 12 10.15 10.81 12.06
N LYS A 13 11.13 11.49 12.64
CA LYS A 13 11.05 11.93 14.03
C LYS A 13 9.88 12.91 14.24
N ILE A 14 9.72 13.84 13.32
CA ILE A 14 8.63 14.82 13.37
C ILE A 14 7.29 14.10 13.20
N THR A 15 7.21 13.17 12.28
CA THR A 15 5.99 12.41 12.01
C THR A 15 5.57 11.59 13.23
N ASP A 16 6.52 10.99 13.92
CA ASP A 16 6.23 10.19 15.12
C ASP A 16 5.63 11.00 16.24
N GLU A 17 5.91 12.31 16.28
CA GLU A 17 5.36 13.21 17.30
C GLU A 17 3.99 13.77 16.97
N LYS A 18 3.47 13.49 15.76
CA LYS A 18 2.14 13.98 15.38
C LYS A 18 1.05 13.19 16.10
N SER A 19 -0.15 13.77 16.13
CA SER A 19 -1.32 13.06 16.60
C SER A 19 -1.78 12.04 15.57
N ASP A 20 -2.48 11.01 16.00
CA ASP A 20 -3.12 10.06 15.09
C ASP A 20 -4.17 10.76 14.24
N ASN A 21 -4.30 10.34 12.99
CA ASN A 21 -5.29 10.90 12.10
C ASN A 21 -6.56 10.03 12.14
N PHE A 22 -7.55 10.50 12.87
CA PHE A 22 -8.82 9.75 13.05
C PHE A 22 -9.71 9.80 11.81
N GLY A 23 -9.41 10.68 10.85
CA GLY A 23 -10.21 10.82 9.64
C GLY A 23 -9.89 9.84 8.53
N VAL A 24 -9.01 8.88 8.78
CA VAL A 24 -8.59 7.90 7.78
C VAL A 24 -9.56 6.71 7.80
N HIS A 25 -10.11 6.36 6.63
CA HIS A 25 -11.08 5.27 6.51
C HIS A 25 -10.77 4.35 5.33
N GLU A 26 -11.28 3.14 5.38
CA GLU A 26 -11.12 2.16 4.29
C GLU A 26 -11.63 2.71 2.97
N ARG A 27 -11.02 2.28 1.88
CA ARG A 27 -11.36 2.65 0.51
C ARG A 27 -10.89 4.05 0.11
N GLU A 28 -10.44 4.85 1.06
CA GLU A 28 -9.90 6.17 0.76
C GLU A 28 -8.50 6.10 0.18
N ILE A 29 -8.17 7.11 -0.63
CA ILE A 29 -6.84 7.29 -1.19
C ILE A 29 -6.26 8.54 -0.56
N TRP A 30 -5.06 8.41 0.00
CA TRP A 30 -4.40 9.50 0.72
C TRP A 30 -2.96 9.65 0.26
N TRP A 31 -2.46 10.89 0.34
CA TRP A 31 -1.02 11.12 0.33
C TRP A 31 -0.46 10.70 1.67
N VAL A 32 0.58 9.89 1.63
CA VAL A 32 1.15 9.28 2.83
C VAL A 32 2.65 9.55 2.88
N SER A 33 3.17 9.82 4.07
CA SER A 33 4.60 9.96 4.31
C SER A 33 5.22 8.57 4.33
N PHE A 34 5.68 8.09 3.17
CA PHE A 34 6.22 6.75 2.99
C PHE A 34 7.66 6.63 3.48
N GLY A 35 8.43 7.68 3.28
CA GLY A 35 9.85 7.66 3.62
C GLY A 35 10.69 6.95 2.59
N VAL A 36 11.91 6.61 2.99
CA VAL A 36 12.82 5.79 2.19
C VAL A 36 13.01 4.48 2.93
N ASN A 37 12.96 3.41 2.18
CA ASN A 37 12.98 2.06 2.74
C ASN A 37 14.11 1.24 2.12
N ILE A 38 14.20 -0.03 2.47
CA ILE A 38 15.35 -0.83 2.07
C ILE A 38 15.08 -1.57 0.75
N GLY A 39 16.01 -1.46 -0.18
CA GLY A 39 15.98 -2.25 -1.41
C GLY A 39 14.69 -2.09 -2.20
N VAL A 40 13.97 -3.18 -2.40
CA VAL A 40 12.75 -3.21 -3.22
C VAL A 40 11.51 -2.67 -2.53
N GLU A 41 11.59 -2.38 -1.25
CA GLU A 41 10.46 -1.82 -0.51
C GLU A 41 10.10 -0.45 -1.09
N THR A 42 8.81 -0.18 -1.22
CA THR A 42 8.35 1.06 -1.85
C THR A 42 8.77 2.29 -1.06
N ASP A 43 9.35 3.25 -1.78
CA ASP A 43 9.73 4.54 -1.24
C ASP A 43 8.70 5.59 -1.60
N GLY A 44 8.67 6.68 -0.86
CA GLY A 44 7.99 7.89 -1.25
C GLY A 44 8.78 8.62 -2.32
N LYS A 45 8.18 9.65 -2.91
CA LYS A 45 8.79 10.48 -3.95
C LYS A 45 8.87 11.93 -3.45
N ASN A 46 9.55 12.76 -4.19
CA ASN A 46 9.78 14.19 -3.91
C ASN A 46 10.57 14.42 -2.61
N HIS A 47 10.69 15.67 -2.19
CA HIS A 47 11.50 16.00 -1.01
C HIS A 47 10.86 15.56 0.29
N ASN A 48 9.57 15.27 0.29
CA ASN A 48 8.85 14.87 1.49
C ASN A 48 8.64 13.36 1.57
N PHE A 49 9.18 12.63 0.62
CA PHE A 49 9.09 11.17 0.57
C PHE A 49 7.62 10.69 0.64
N GLU A 50 6.76 11.35 -0.13
CA GLU A 50 5.32 11.07 -0.16
C GLU A 50 4.96 10.13 -1.29
N ARG A 51 3.86 9.40 -1.11
CA ARG A 51 3.28 8.58 -2.15
C ARG A 51 1.79 8.38 -1.88
N PRO A 52 0.96 8.30 -2.92
CA PRO A 52 -0.44 7.95 -2.70
C PRO A 52 -0.56 6.50 -2.25
N ALA A 53 -1.53 6.24 -1.41
CA ALA A 53 -1.84 4.88 -0.95
C ALA A 53 -3.34 4.68 -0.81
N LEU A 54 -3.77 3.45 -1.05
CA LEU A 54 -5.14 3.02 -0.83
C LEU A 54 -5.23 2.39 0.55
N ILE A 55 -6.20 2.81 1.34
CA ILE A 55 -6.43 2.20 2.64
C ILE A 55 -7.25 0.93 2.43
N LEU A 56 -6.60 -0.21 2.64
CA LEU A 56 -7.19 -1.51 2.41
C LEU A 56 -8.01 -1.98 3.60
N ARG A 57 -7.54 -1.74 4.80
CA ARG A 57 -8.22 -2.13 6.02
C ARG A 57 -7.85 -1.23 7.18
N LYS A 58 -8.84 -0.86 7.99
CA LYS A 58 -8.62 -0.09 9.20
C LYS A 58 -8.86 -1.00 10.40
N PHE A 59 -7.87 -1.11 11.27
CA PHE A 59 -7.98 -1.93 12.46
C PHE A 59 -8.43 -1.12 13.67
N ASN A 60 -7.94 0.09 13.78
CA ASN A 60 -8.30 1.01 14.85
C ASN A 60 -7.88 2.43 14.43
N ARG A 61 -7.92 3.38 15.35
CA ARG A 61 -7.59 4.78 15.05
C ARG A 61 -6.12 5.01 14.72
N GLN A 62 -5.27 4.06 15.03
CA GLN A 62 -3.82 4.21 14.91
C GLN A 62 -3.21 3.40 13.78
N MET A 63 -3.88 2.35 13.33
CA MET A 63 -3.27 1.35 12.48
C MET A 63 -4.15 0.93 11.33
N VAL A 64 -3.58 0.98 10.13
CA VAL A 64 -4.26 0.56 8.90
C VAL A 64 -3.32 -0.30 8.06
N TRP A 65 -3.89 -1.08 7.15
CA TRP A 65 -3.15 -1.69 6.06
C TRP A 65 -3.36 -0.86 4.80
N ILE A 66 -2.29 -0.64 4.06
CA ILE A 66 -2.33 0.12 2.82
C ILE A 66 -1.68 -0.63 1.68
N LEU A 67 -2.05 -0.21 0.47
CA LEU A 67 -1.36 -0.60 -0.76
C LEU A 67 -0.84 0.67 -1.41
N PRO A 68 0.46 0.74 -1.74
CA PRO A 68 1.00 1.91 -2.44
C PRO A 68 0.42 2.02 -3.84
N ILE A 69 0.26 3.24 -4.31
CA ILE A 69 -0.27 3.54 -5.64
C ILE A 69 0.84 4.13 -6.50
N THR A 70 0.89 3.73 -7.76
CA THR A 70 1.77 4.32 -8.75
C THR A 70 0.98 4.66 -10.01
N HIS A 71 1.41 5.72 -10.69
CA HIS A 71 0.84 6.13 -11.97
C HIS A 71 1.60 5.51 -13.13
N GLN A 72 2.76 4.94 -12.87
CA GLN A 72 3.57 4.27 -13.88
C GLN A 72 2.92 2.96 -14.27
N GLU A 73 2.89 2.67 -15.57
CA GLU A 73 2.34 1.40 -16.03
C GLU A 73 3.14 0.24 -15.47
N LYS A 74 2.45 -0.76 -14.99
CA LYS A 74 3.04 -1.95 -14.36
C LYS A 74 2.37 -3.22 -14.87
N SER A 75 3.11 -4.32 -14.80
CA SER A 75 2.57 -5.63 -15.09
C SER A 75 1.51 -6.00 -14.05
N GLU A 76 0.41 -6.56 -14.49
CA GLU A 76 -0.64 -7.00 -13.58
C GLU A 76 -0.31 -8.30 -12.84
N LYS A 77 0.90 -8.81 -13.00
CA LYS A 77 1.34 -9.98 -12.23
C LYS A 77 1.40 -9.65 -10.73
N PHE A 78 1.92 -8.47 -10.39
CA PHE A 78 2.08 -8.05 -9.00
C PHE A 78 1.31 -6.77 -8.67
N HIS A 79 0.54 -6.28 -9.61
CA HIS A 79 -0.18 -5.01 -9.47
C HIS A 79 -1.63 -5.18 -9.91
N ALA A 80 -2.50 -4.37 -9.35
CA ALA A 80 -3.89 -4.29 -9.80
C ALA A 80 -4.14 -2.90 -10.36
N ARG A 81 -4.75 -2.86 -11.52
CA ARG A 81 -5.05 -1.63 -12.24
C ARG A 81 -6.42 -1.12 -11.82
N PHE A 82 -6.57 0.18 -11.70
CA PHE A 82 -7.86 0.82 -11.46
C PHE A 82 -7.92 2.18 -12.14
N LEU A 83 -9.15 2.66 -12.34
CA LEU A 83 -9.40 3.96 -12.93
C LEU A 83 -9.86 4.92 -11.84
N PHE A 84 -9.27 6.09 -11.77
CA PHE A 84 -9.67 7.11 -10.83
C PHE A 84 -9.56 8.48 -11.51
N GLU A 85 -10.65 9.22 -11.54
CA GLU A 85 -10.72 10.53 -12.20
C GLU A 85 -10.19 10.50 -13.63
N ASN A 86 -10.63 9.50 -14.39
CA ASN A 86 -10.27 9.31 -15.81
C ASN A 86 -8.79 9.01 -16.06
N GLU A 87 -8.05 8.64 -15.05
CA GLU A 87 -6.65 8.23 -15.19
C GLU A 87 -6.45 6.82 -14.65
N ILE A 88 -5.49 6.13 -15.25
CA ILE A 88 -5.18 4.74 -14.85
C ILE A 88 -4.07 4.74 -13.83
N PHE A 89 -4.30 4.04 -12.75
CA PHE A 89 -3.33 3.87 -11.67
C PHE A 89 -3.17 2.39 -11.35
N PHE A 90 -2.13 2.07 -10.63
CA PHE A 90 -1.85 0.70 -10.20
C PHE A 90 -1.58 0.67 -8.70
N VAL A 91 -2.11 -0.35 -8.02
CA VAL A 91 -1.74 -0.63 -6.64
C VAL A 91 -0.73 -1.77 -6.65
N ALA A 92 0.29 -1.66 -5.82
CA ALA A 92 1.31 -2.69 -5.71
C ALA A 92 0.87 -3.73 -4.68
N LEU A 93 0.42 -4.88 -5.16
CA LEU A 93 -0.11 -5.94 -4.29
C LEU A 93 0.95 -6.55 -3.37
N THR A 94 2.21 -6.58 -3.83
CA THR A 94 3.32 -7.13 -3.06
C THR A 94 3.79 -6.20 -1.94
N GLN A 95 3.35 -4.94 -1.96
CA GLN A 95 3.84 -3.92 -1.04
C GLN A 95 2.82 -3.56 0.05
N ILE A 96 1.91 -4.48 0.33
CA ILE A 96 0.95 -4.29 1.41
C ILE A 96 1.72 -4.15 2.72
N ARG A 97 1.37 -3.17 3.52
CA ARG A 97 2.04 -2.96 4.80
C ARG A 97 1.14 -2.25 5.81
N THR A 98 1.48 -2.44 7.07
CA THR A 98 0.88 -1.69 8.16
C THR A 98 1.46 -0.28 8.18
N MET A 99 0.59 0.70 8.37
CA MET A 99 1.01 2.08 8.58
C MET A 99 0.28 2.71 9.75
N SER A 100 1.00 3.55 10.47
CA SER A 100 0.42 4.42 11.48
C SER A 100 -0.38 5.53 10.78
N THR A 101 -1.54 5.87 11.33
CA THR A 101 -2.33 6.97 10.79
C THR A 101 -1.62 8.32 10.93
N LYS A 102 -0.57 8.41 11.72
CA LYS A 102 0.29 9.60 11.82
C LYS A 102 0.95 9.96 10.49
N ARG A 103 1.11 9.00 9.58
CA ARG A 103 1.76 9.22 8.28
C ARG A 103 0.84 9.84 7.24
N PHE A 104 -0.46 9.92 7.50
CA PHE A 104 -1.44 10.35 6.50
C PHE A 104 -1.55 11.86 6.46
N LEU A 105 -1.28 12.43 5.28
CA LEU A 105 -1.10 13.87 5.10
C LEU A 105 -2.36 14.57 4.61
N ARG A 106 -2.88 14.15 3.46
CA ARG A 106 -4.09 14.74 2.89
C ARG A 106 -4.83 13.74 2.04
N LYS A 107 -6.13 13.79 2.11
CA LYS A 107 -7.00 12.87 1.36
C LYS A 107 -7.08 13.30 -0.10
N ILE A 108 -6.96 12.33 -1.00
CA ILE A 108 -7.10 12.55 -2.44
C ILE A 108 -8.54 12.28 -2.86
N GLY A 109 -9.13 11.21 -2.36
CA GLY A 109 -10.48 10.82 -2.75
C GLY A 109 -10.84 9.46 -2.21
N MET A 110 -11.83 8.85 -2.85
CA MET A 110 -12.33 7.54 -2.45
C MET A 110 -12.50 6.68 -3.69
N LEU A 111 -12.00 5.46 -3.63
CA LEU A 111 -12.15 4.51 -4.72
C LEU A 111 -13.60 4.04 -4.79
N SER A 112 -14.10 3.70 -5.98
CA SER A 112 -15.46 3.15 -6.10
C SER A 112 -15.55 1.81 -5.38
N GLU A 113 -16.74 1.46 -4.90
CA GLU A 113 -16.93 0.19 -4.22
C GLU A 113 -16.59 -0.99 -5.12
N THR A 114 -16.95 -0.90 -6.39
CA THR A 114 -16.66 -1.95 -7.37
C THR A 114 -15.17 -2.19 -7.51
N ASP A 115 -14.39 -1.13 -7.68
CA ASP A 115 -12.94 -1.25 -7.81
C ASP A 115 -12.30 -1.71 -6.52
N PHE A 116 -12.80 -1.23 -5.39
CA PHE A 116 -12.28 -1.64 -4.09
C PHE A 116 -12.47 -3.14 -3.85
N ILE A 117 -13.66 -3.67 -4.17
CA ILE A 117 -13.95 -5.10 -4.06
C ILE A 117 -13.02 -5.90 -4.96
N LYS A 118 -12.79 -5.43 -6.20
CA LYS A 118 -11.88 -6.10 -7.13
C LYS A 118 -10.46 -6.15 -6.59
N ILE A 119 -9.98 -5.07 -6.04
CA ILE A 119 -8.64 -5.01 -5.47
C ILE A 119 -8.51 -5.93 -4.27
N LYS A 120 -9.49 -5.91 -3.37
CA LYS A 120 -9.49 -6.81 -2.21
C LYS A 120 -9.48 -8.27 -2.65
N SER A 121 -10.28 -8.61 -3.66
CA SER A 121 -10.31 -9.97 -4.20
C SER A 121 -8.96 -10.38 -4.75
N LYS A 122 -8.26 -9.45 -5.42
CA LYS A 122 -6.92 -9.74 -5.94
C LYS A 122 -5.91 -9.95 -4.83
N VAL A 123 -6.01 -9.22 -3.73
CA VAL A 123 -5.14 -9.42 -2.57
C VAL A 123 -5.35 -10.81 -2.00
N ILE A 124 -6.60 -11.21 -1.82
CA ILE A 124 -6.94 -12.54 -1.29
C ILE A 124 -6.41 -13.63 -2.22
N GLU A 125 -6.68 -13.50 -3.51
CA GLU A 125 -6.22 -14.42 -4.53
C GLU A 125 -4.71 -14.52 -4.54
N PHE A 126 -4.02 -13.40 -4.40
CA PHE A 126 -2.57 -13.32 -4.40
C PHE A 126 -1.97 -14.10 -3.23
N VAL A 127 -2.58 -14.01 -2.06
CA VAL A 127 -2.16 -14.77 -0.88
C VAL A 127 -2.42 -16.26 -1.05
N GLN A 128 -3.49 -16.62 -1.74
CA GLN A 128 -3.90 -18.02 -1.92
C GLN A 128 -3.33 -18.69 -3.15
N THR A 129 -2.51 -18.00 -3.93
CA THR A 129 -2.04 -18.56 -5.20
C THR A 129 -1.34 -19.90 -5.02
N ASN A 130 -1.53 -20.78 -5.99
CA ASN A 130 -0.89 -22.08 -6.02
C ASN A 130 0.42 -22.09 -6.79
N GLU A 131 0.95 -20.95 -7.14
CA GLU A 131 2.23 -20.86 -7.81
C GLU A 131 3.38 -21.27 -6.90
N ASN A 132 3.18 -21.21 -5.59
CA ASN A 132 4.17 -21.64 -4.64
C ASN A 132 4.16 -23.18 -4.57
N PRO A 133 5.24 -23.87 -4.92
CA PRO A 133 5.26 -25.33 -4.90
C PRO A 133 4.90 -25.95 -3.57
N LEU A 134 5.22 -25.29 -2.45
CA LEU A 134 4.87 -25.82 -1.13
C LEU A 134 3.37 -25.81 -0.90
N LEU A 135 2.71 -24.73 -1.29
CA LEU A 135 1.28 -24.64 -1.15
C LEU A 135 0.57 -25.60 -2.08
N SER A 136 1.05 -25.73 -3.30
CA SER A 136 0.53 -26.69 -4.23
C SER A 136 0.61 -28.09 -3.69
N GLY A 137 1.77 -28.43 -3.12
CA GLY A 137 1.96 -29.73 -2.52
C GLY A 137 1.02 -30.02 -1.38
N LEU A 138 0.81 -29.01 -0.52
CA LEU A 138 -0.10 -29.17 0.60
C LEU A 138 -1.55 -29.35 0.15
N SER A 139 -1.94 -28.60 -0.87
CA SER A 139 -3.30 -28.68 -1.32
C SER A 139 -3.58 -29.97 -2.05
N ARG A 140 -2.53 -30.62 -2.66
CA ARG A 140 -2.74 -31.78 -3.41
C ARG A 140 -2.49 -32.97 -2.69
N ARG A 141 -1.94 -33.05 -1.64
CA ARG A 141 -1.64 -34.24 -1.14
C ARG A 141 -1.80 -34.23 0.17
N PRO A 142 -2.11 -35.08 0.49
CA PRO A 142 -2.08 -35.50 1.65
C PRO A 142 -0.87 -36.22 1.58
N LYS A 143 0.00 -36.19 1.51
CA LYS A 143 0.92 -37.01 1.46
C LYS A 143 1.77 -36.78 2.45
N PRO A 144 2.13 -37.55 3.10
CA PRO A 144 3.04 -37.46 4.13
C PRO A 144 4.37 -37.07 3.62
#